data_25656c4e359b23853745e7ca1c256d9b
#
_entry.id   25656c4e359b23853745e7ca1c256d9b
#
_cell.length_a   1.000
_cell.length_b   1.000
_cell.length_c   1.000
_cell.angle_alpha   90.00
_cell.angle_beta   90.00
_cell.angle_gamma   90.00
#
_symmetry.space_group_name_H-M   'P 1'
#
loop_
_entity.id
_entity.type
_entity.pdbx_description
1 polymer ?
#
loop_
_entity_poly.entity_id
_entity_poly.type
_entity_poly.pdbx_seq_one_letter_code
_entity_poly.pdbx_strand_id
1 'polypeptide(L)'
;MLFRSVVSSLSYQSPTDKSYDLQNLVSEQLTGSGFNEIMNNSLTKESYYAESEVYPIKHCVHLLNPLSTDLSVMRQTLLYGGLESIAHNRNRQNPDIKFYEFGNCYFYDADKKVEGETLREYSEEFHLGLWLSGNNVNNNWAAPNEKTSIYQLKAYVENVLSRLG
;
A
#
# COMPACT_ATOMS: atom_id res chain seq x y z
N MET A 1 -33.65 23.61 41.41
CA MET A 1 -32.55 22.81 40.87
C MET A 1 -32.03 23.53 39.62
N LEU A 2 -30.89 24.23 39.73
CA LEU A 2 -30.33 25.04 38.65
C LEU A 2 -29.46 24.12 37.78
N PHE A 3 -29.87 23.87 36.54
CA PHE A 3 -29.03 23.18 35.56
C PHE A 3 -27.88 24.10 35.16
N ARG A 4 -26.68 23.73 35.58
CA ARG A 4 -25.45 24.39 35.14
C ARG A 4 -25.04 23.80 33.82
N SER A 5 -25.22 24.55 32.74
CA SER A 5 -24.67 24.15 31.43
C SER A 5 -23.15 24.27 31.52
N VAL A 6 -22.45 23.14 31.29
CA VAL A 6 -21.01 23.13 31.13
C VAL A 6 -20.72 23.55 29.69
N VAL A 7 -20.18 24.75 29.52
CA VAL A 7 -19.65 25.19 28.24
C VAL A 7 -18.25 24.59 28.08
N SER A 8 -18.12 23.55 27.26
CA SER A 8 -16.82 23.06 26.86
C SER A 8 -16.39 23.76 25.58
N SER A 9 -15.32 24.54 25.63
CA SER A 9 -14.66 25.04 24.42
C SER A 9 -13.66 24.01 23.95
N LEU A 10 -13.94 23.33 22.85
CA LEU A 10 -13.00 22.47 22.16
C LEU A 10 -12.21 23.34 21.18
N SER A 11 -10.92 23.52 21.43
CA SER A 11 -10.01 24.10 20.45
C SER A 11 -9.36 22.96 19.65
N TYR A 12 -9.61 22.91 18.36
CA TYR A 12 -8.88 22.01 17.47
C TYR A 12 -7.56 22.66 17.11
N GLN A 13 -6.45 22.06 17.52
CA GLN A 13 -5.14 22.39 16.96
C GLN A 13 -5.06 21.74 15.57
N SER A 14 -4.62 22.52 14.57
CA SER A 14 -4.29 21.94 13.27
C SER A 14 -3.20 20.90 13.47
N PRO A 15 -3.38 19.65 13.00
CA PRO A 15 -2.35 18.63 13.15
C PRO A 15 -1.07 19.12 12.44
N THR A 16 0.05 18.95 13.12
CA THR A 16 1.38 19.27 12.57
C THR A 16 1.76 18.28 11.47
N ASP A 17 1.17 17.08 11.53
CA ASP A 17 1.36 16.03 10.54
C ASP A 17 0.39 16.22 9.36
N LYS A 18 0.99 16.43 8.19
CA LYS A 18 0.28 16.59 6.90
C LYS A 18 0.20 15.29 6.09
N SER A 19 0.56 14.16 6.66
CA SER A 19 0.59 12.87 5.95
C SER A 19 -0.79 12.50 5.41
N TYR A 20 -1.84 12.75 6.18
CA TYR A 20 -3.22 12.52 5.78
C TYR A 20 -3.66 13.42 4.62
N ASP A 21 -3.27 14.69 4.63
CA ASP A 21 -3.57 15.63 3.54
C ASP A 21 -2.88 15.20 2.24
N LEU A 22 -1.62 14.72 2.33
CA LEU A 22 -0.87 14.18 1.20
C LEU A 22 -1.52 12.90 0.65
N GLN A 23 -1.94 11.99 1.52
CA GLN A 23 -2.65 10.79 1.11
C GLN A 23 -3.95 11.13 0.36
N ASN A 24 -4.76 12.05 0.90
CA ASN A 24 -5.99 12.49 0.26
C ASN A 24 -5.73 13.12 -1.10
N LEU A 25 -4.73 13.99 -1.21
CA LEU A 25 -4.34 14.64 -2.46
C LEU A 25 -3.99 13.62 -3.55
N VAL A 26 -3.20 12.61 -3.21
CA VAL A 26 -2.79 11.55 -4.14
C VAL A 26 -3.97 10.62 -4.45
N SER A 27 -4.79 10.26 -3.45
CA SER A 27 -5.99 9.43 -3.61
C SER A 27 -6.99 10.06 -4.57
N GLU A 28 -7.28 11.36 -4.43
CA GLU A 28 -8.17 12.10 -5.33
C GLU A 28 -7.67 12.06 -6.77
N GLN A 29 -6.37 12.25 -6.98
CA GLN A 29 -5.77 12.21 -8.31
C GLN A 29 -5.83 10.81 -8.93
N LEU A 30 -5.49 9.76 -8.16
CA LEU A 30 -5.51 8.39 -8.64
C LEU A 30 -6.94 7.91 -8.91
N THR A 31 -7.88 8.21 -8.01
CA THR A 31 -9.30 7.88 -8.19
C THR A 31 -9.87 8.62 -9.41
N GLY A 32 -9.54 9.90 -9.59
CA GLY A 32 -9.91 10.67 -10.78
C GLY A 32 -9.31 10.10 -12.08
N SER A 33 -8.21 9.35 -12.00
CA SER A 33 -7.57 8.62 -13.11
C SER A 33 -8.12 7.20 -13.31
N GLY A 34 -9.15 6.81 -12.54
CA GLY A 34 -9.82 5.52 -12.63
C GLY A 34 -9.16 4.40 -11.84
N PHE A 35 -8.32 4.72 -10.86
CA PHE A 35 -7.80 3.73 -9.92
C PHE A 35 -8.79 3.47 -8.80
N ASN A 36 -8.80 2.24 -8.31
CA ASN A 36 -9.52 1.84 -7.11
C ASN A 36 -8.51 1.59 -5.99
N GLU A 37 -8.81 2.10 -4.81
CA GLU A 37 -8.04 1.81 -3.61
C GLU A 37 -8.28 0.37 -3.18
N ILE A 38 -7.21 -0.33 -2.82
CA ILE A 38 -7.25 -1.64 -2.19
C ILE A 38 -6.57 -1.58 -0.84
N MET A 39 -6.96 -2.48 0.05
CA MET A 39 -6.35 -2.64 1.37
C MET A 39 -6.10 -4.12 1.61
N ASN A 40 -4.83 -4.49 1.59
CA ASN A 40 -4.40 -5.86 1.84
C ASN A 40 -3.90 -6.03 3.29
N ASN A 41 -3.86 -7.28 3.75
CA ASN A 41 -3.34 -7.60 5.06
C ASN A 41 -1.83 -7.27 5.14
N SER A 42 -1.40 -6.74 6.29
CA SER A 42 0.03 -6.54 6.58
C SER A 42 0.78 -7.85 6.85
N LEU A 43 0.05 -8.94 7.13
CA LEU A 43 0.61 -10.27 7.28
C LEU A 43 0.57 -11.02 5.94
N THR A 44 1.64 -11.74 5.65
CA THR A 44 1.81 -12.44 4.37
C THR A 44 2.61 -13.74 4.54
N LYS A 45 2.80 -14.45 3.42
CA LYS A 45 3.50 -15.72 3.36
C LYS A 45 5.02 -15.50 3.33
N GLU A 46 5.73 -16.18 4.19
CA GLU A 46 7.19 -16.21 4.19
C GLU A 46 7.76 -16.72 2.85
N SER A 47 7.05 -17.67 2.21
CA SER A 47 7.45 -18.25 0.93
C SER A 47 7.63 -17.24 -0.21
N TYR A 48 6.99 -16.08 -0.15
CA TYR A 48 7.19 -15.02 -1.15
C TYR A 48 8.59 -14.40 -1.12
N TYR A 49 9.27 -14.51 0.00
CA TYR A 49 10.60 -13.94 0.23
C TYR A 49 11.74 -14.96 0.12
N ALA A 50 11.41 -16.27 0.01
CA ALA A 50 12.40 -17.35 0.05
C ALA A 50 13.46 -17.26 -1.06
N GLU A 51 13.06 -16.84 -2.27
CA GLU A 51 13.93 -16.73 -3.44
C GLU A 51 14.15 -15.27 -3.89
N SER A 52 13.69 -14.30 -3.08
CA SER A 52 13.79 -12.89 -3.45
C SER A 52 15.15 -12.31 -3.07
N GLU A 53 15.90 -11.83 -4.05
CA GLU A 53 17.16 -11.09 -3.83
C GLU A 53 16.89 -9.65 -3.35
N VAL A 54 15.76 -9.04 -3.78
CA VAL A 54 15.41 -7.66 -3.46
C VAL A 54 14.80 -7.54 -2.05
N TYR A 55 14.02 -8.55 -1.67
CA TYR A 55 13.35 -8.62 -0.37
C TYR A 55 13.77 -9.91 0.35
N PRO A 56 14.99 -9.98 0.89
CA PRO A 56 15.49 -11.22 1.44
C PRO A 56 14.77 -11.60 2.74
N ILE A 57 14.56 -12.90 2.90
CA ILE A 57 13.86 -13.50 4.05
C ILE A 57 14.46 -13.10 5.41
N LYS A 58 15.79 -12.84 5.46
CA LYS A 58 16.50 -12.42 6.69
C LYS A 58 15.99 -11.08 7.26
N HIS A 59 15.34 -10.25 6.43
CA HIS A 59 14.74 -8.99 6.84
C HIS A 59 13.24 -9.09 7.14
N CYS A 60 12.67 -10.29 7.12
CA CYS A 60 11.28 -10.50 7.52
C CYS A 60 11.10 -10.31 9.03
N VAL A 61 10.03 -9.63 9.38
CA VAL A 61 9.53 -9.59 10.75
C VAL A 61 8.62 -10.80 10.98
N HIS A 62 9.08 -11.76 11.73
CA HIS A 62 8.35 -13.00 12.03
C HIS A 62 7.41 -12.81 13.22
N LEU A 63 6.20 -13.38 13.11
CA LEU A 63 5.26 -13.43 14.22
C LEU A 63 5.63 -14.55 15.19
N LEU A 64 5.55 -14.26 16.48
CA LEU A 64 5.83 -15.26 17.51
C LEU A 64 4.81 -16.40 17.49
N ASN A 65 3.53 -16.08 17.27
CA ASN A 65 2.42 -17.04 17.26
C ASN A 65 1.54 -16.78 16.02
N PRO A 66 1.94 -17.20 14.82
CA PRO A 66 1.13 -17.00 13.61
C PRO A 66 -0.14 -17.83 13.64
N LEU A 67 -1.25 -17.26 13.17
CA LEU A 67 -2.54 -17.97 13.05
C LEU A 67 -2.51 -19.06 11.98
N SER A 68 -1.65 -18.90 10.96
CA SER A 68 -1.43 -19.87 9.88
C SER A 68 -0.06 -19.64 9.25
N THR A 69 0.42 -20.62 8.49
CA THR A 69 1.65 -20.51 7.68
C THR A 69 1.54 -19.42 6.61
N ASP A 70 0.31 -19.11 6.16
CA ASP A 70 0.03 -18.06 5.16
C ASP A 70 0.07 -16.64 5.74
N LEU A 71 0.16 -16.50 7.07
CA LEU A 71 0.18 -15.23 7.80
C LEU A 71 1.31 -15.24 8.83
N SER A 72 2.51 -15.69 8.43
CA SER A 72 3.63 -15.94 9.36
C SER A 72 4.59 -14.77 9.49
N VAL A 73 4.61 -13.86 8.52
CA VAL A 73 5.52 -12.70 8.50
C VAL A 73 4.80 -11.41 8.16
N MET A 74 5.38 -10.28 8.57
CA MET A 74 4.92 -8.97 8.12
C MET A 74 5.50 -8.64 6.75
N ARG A 75 4.73 -7.95 5.92
CA ARG A 75 5.11 -7.61 4.54
C ARG A 75 6.27 -6.64 4.48
N GLN A 76 7.28 -6.95 3.66
CA GLN A 76 8.37 -6.02 3.28
C GLN A 76 7.98 -5.15 2.08
N THR A 77 6.94 -5.50 1.35
CA THR A 77 6.48 -4.79 0.15
C THR A 77 4.98 -4.95 -0.02
N LEU A 78 4.34 -3.98 -0.66
CA LEU A 78 2.93 -4.05 -1.07
C LEU A 78 2.72 -4.94 -2.31
N LEU A 79 3.81 -5.30 -3.02
CA LEU A 79 3.77 -5.97 -4.32
C LEU A 79 2.94 -7.26 -4.29
N TYR A 80 3.20 -8.15 -3.35
CA TYR A 80 2.56 -9.47 -3.34
C TYR A 80 1.06 -9.39 -3.04
N GLY A 81 0.63 -8.54 -2.10
CA GLY A 81 -0.79 -8.30 -1.82
C GLY A 81 -1.55 -7.75 -3.03
N GLY A 82 -0.95 -6.80 -3.74
CA GLY A 82 -1.53 -6.27 -4.98
C GLY A 82 -1.63 -7.32 -6.09
N LEU A 83 -0.62 -8.18 -6.24
CA LEU A 83 -0.65 -9.29 -7.21
C LEU A 83 -1.71 -10.33 -6.85
N GLU A 84 -1.90 -10.66 -5.58
CA GLU A 84 -2.99 -11.54 -5.11
C GLU A 84 -4.35 -10.94 -5.44
N SER A 85 -4.53 -9.63 -5.21
CA SER A 85 -5.76 -8.90 -5.54
C SER A 85 -6.05 -8.91 -7.04
N ILE A 86 -5.03 -8.75 -7.88
CA ILE A 86 -5.15 -8.86 -9.35
C ILE A 86 -5.55 -10.29 -9.74
N ALA A 87 -4.87 -11.30 -9.22
CA ALA A 87 -5.17 -12.69 -9.51
C ALA A 87 -6.61 -13.06 -9.11
N HIS A 88 -7.07 -12.59 -7.94
CA HIS A 88 -8.42 -12.79 -7.46
C HIS A 88 -9.48 -12.20 -8.40
N ASN A 89 -9.28 -10.98 -8.87
CA ASN A 89 -10.20 -10.30 -9.80
C ASN A 89 -10.16 -10.91 -11.20
N ARG A 90 -8.97 -11.26 -11.70
CA ARG A 90 -8.81 -11.94 -12.99
C ARG A 90 -9.56 -13.28 -13.02
N ASN A 91 -9.53 -14.06 -11.94
CA ASN A 91 -10.26 -15.31 -11.82
C ASN A 91 -11.79 -15.10 -11.82
N ARG A 92 -12.26 -13.87 -11.59
CA ARG A 92 -13.66 -13.44 -11.66
C ARG A 92 -14.01 -12.73 -12.96
N GLN A 93 -13.19 -12.90 -14.00
CA GLN A 93 -13.38 -12.30 -15.32
C GLN A 93 -13.33 -10.77 -15.34
N ASN A 94 -12.63 -10.17 -14.35
CA ASN A 94 -12.35 -8.74 -14.31
C ASN A 94 -10.83 -8.50 -14.44
N PRO A 95 -10.25 -8.55 -15.66
CA PRO A 95 -8.80 -8.43 -15.87
C PRO A 95 -8.32 -6.98 -15.97
N ASP A 96 -9.20 -6.03 -16.29
CA ASP A 96 -8.85 -4.64 -16.57
C ASP A 96 -8.87 -3.83 -15.27
N ILE A 97 -7.70 -3.71 -14.66
CA ILE A 97 -7.55 -3.26 -13.28
C ILE A 97 -6.55 -2.11 -13.19
N LYS A 98 -6.94 -1.09 -12.43
CA LYS A 98 -6.08 -0.03 -11.92
C LYS A 98 -6.25 0.02 -10.41
N PHE A 99 -5.25 -0.44 -9.67
CA PHE A 99 -5.27 -0.46 -8.21
C PHE A 99 -4.17 0.41 -7.62
N TYR A 100 -4.46 1.01 -6.47
CA TYR A 100 -3.46 1.61 -5.59
C TYR A 100 -3.70 1.22 -4.14
N GLU A 101 -2.65 1.22 -3.34
CA GLU A 101 -2.68 0.95 -1.90
C GLU A 101 -1.67 1.82 -1.20
N PHE A 102 -2.10 2.49 -0.13
CA PHE A 102 -1.20 3.01 0.89
C PHE A 102 -1.05 1.99 1.99
N GLY A 103 0.18 1.75 2.43
CA GLY A 103 0.39 0.80 3.50
C GLY A 103 1.81 0.79 4.03
N ASN A 104 1.94 0.33 5.26
CA ASN A 104 3.22 0.18 5.91
C ASN A 104 3.88 -1.13 5.47
N CYS A 105 5.19 -1.06 5.27
CA CYS A 105 6.10 -2.16 5.04
C CYS A 105 7.06 -2.26 6.23
N TYR A 106 7.43 -3.48 6.61
CA TYR A 106 8.12 -3.75 7.87
C TYR A 106 9.41 -4.50 7.61
N PHE A 107 10.48 -4.09 8.30
CA PHE A 107 11.80 -4.66 8.11
C PHE A 107 12.44 -4.98 9.45
N TYR A 108 13.20 -6.07 9.46
CA TYR A 108 14.07 -6.47 10.55
C TYR A 108 15.52 -6.38 10.12
N ASP A 109 16.36 -5.79 10.96
CA ASP A 109 17.79 -5.65 10.73
C ASP A 109 18.56 -6.04 11.99
N ALA A 110 19.13 -7.23 11.99
CA ALA A 110 19.86 -7.77 13.13
C ALA A 110 21.08 -6.91 13.52
N ASP A 111 21.68 -6.21 12.55
CA ASP A 111 22.89 -5.39 12.78
C ASP A 111 22.57 -4.11 13.57
N LYS A 112 21.32 -3.70 13.63
CA LYS A 112 20.85 -2.54 14.41
C LYS A 112 20.51 -2.87 15.86
N LYS A 113 20.60 -4.12 16.26
CA LYS A 113 20.28 -4.55 17.61
C LYS A 113 21.25 -3.96 18.63
N VAL A 114 20.73 -3.23 19.62
CA VAL A 114 21.51 -2.66 20.73
C VAL A 114 20.95 -3.18 22.03
N GLU A 115 21.86 -3.65 22.91
CA GLU A 115 21.48 -4.14 24.23
C GLU A 115 20.88 -3.00 25.09
N GLY A 116 19.67 -3.22 25.58
CA GLY A 116 18.92 -2.23 26.38
C GLY A 116 17.98 -1.33 25.58
N GLU A 117 18.02 -1.32 24.24
CA GLU A 117 17.06 -0.67 23.37
C GLU A 117 16.12 -1.69 22.76
N THR A 118 14.84 -1.58 23.07
CA THR A 118 13.79 -2.41 22.45
C THR A 118 13.36 -1.82 21.11
N LEU A 119 13.19 -2.67 20.10
CA LEU A 119 12.63 -2.33 18.78
C LEU A 119 13.58 -1.57 17.83
N ARG A 120 14.83 -1.34 18.14
CA ARG A 120 15.76 -0.63 17.25
C ARG A 120 16.10 -1.44 15.97
N GLU A 121 16.03 -2.76 16.07
CA GLU A 121 16.19 -3.69 14.94
C GLU A 121 15.00 -3.72 13.99
N TYR A 122 13.88 -3.11 14.35
CA TYR A 122 12.67 -3.04 13.52
C TYR A 122 12.50 -1.66 12.92
N SER A 123 12.08 -1.61 11.67
CA SER A 123 11.71 -0.38 10.99
C SER A 123 10.41 -0.53 10.23
N GLU A 124 9.69 0.58 10.11
CA GLU A 124 8.43 0.68 9.42
C GLU A 124 8.52 1.82 8.41
N GLU A 125 8.10 1.55 7.16
CA GLU A 125 8.10 2.52 6.09
C GLU A 125 6.73 2.58 5.44
N PHE A 126 6.24 3.80 5.20
CA PHE A 126 4.96 4.02 4.55
C PHE A 126 5.13 4.11 3.04
N HIS A 127 4.48 3.20 2.31
CA HIS A 127 4.62 3.05 0.87
C HIS A 127 3.31 3.30 0.13
N LEU A 128 3.41 3.74 -1.13
CA LEU A 128 2.34 3.75 -2.11
C LEU A 128 2.63 2.69 -3.17
N GLY A 129 1.72 1.74 -3.35
CA GLY A 129 1.74 0.75 -4.43
C GLY A 129 0.77 1.13 -5.55
N LEU A 130 1.17 0.90 -6.79
CA LEU A 130 0.35 1.10 -7.99
C LEU A 130 0.42 -0.13 -8.87
N TRP A 131 -0.73 -0.60 -9.34
CA TRP A 131 -0.82 -1.76 -10.23
C TRP A 131 -1.75 -1.47 -11.40
N LEU A 132 -1.31 -1.92 -12.57
CA LEU A 132 -2.08 -1.93 -13.81
C LEU A 132 -2.13 -3.34 -14.37
N SER A 133 -3.29 -3.79 -14.79
CA SER A 133 -3.49 -5.09 -15.45
C SER A 133 -4.53 -4.98 -16.55
N GLY A 134 -4.43 -5.87 -17.54
CA GLY A 134 -5.41 -6.00 -18.61
C GLY A 134 -5.28 -4.96 -19.72
N ASN A 135 -6.40 -4.43 -20.18
CA ASN A 135 -6.45 -3.45 -21.25
C ASN A 135 -6.58 -2.03 -20.69
N ASN A 136 -5.90 -1.09 -21.31
CA ASN A 136 -6.09 0.33 -21.05
C ASN A 136 -7.35 0.88 -21.73
N VAL A 137 -7.57 0.43 -22.96
CA VAL A 137 -8.74 0.78 -23.78
C VAL A 137 -9.41 -0.49 -24.22
N ASN A 138 -10.69 -0.64 -23.89
CA ASN A 138 -11.51 -1.74 -24.39
C ASN A 138 -11.87 -1.53 -25.84
N ASN A 139 -12.02 -2.64 -26.58
CA ASN A 139 -12.41 -2.61 -27.99
C ASN A 139 -13.72 -1.84 -28.17
N ASN A 140 -13.69 -0.83 -29.01
CA ASN A 140 -14.85 -0.04 -29.37
C ASN A 140 -14.78 0.33 -30.87
N TRP A 141 -15.81 0.97 -31.38
CA TRP A 141 -15.89 1.34 -32.78
C TRP A 141 -14.77 2.29 -33.26
N ALA A 142 -14.16 3.04 -32.35
CA ALA A 142 -13.15 4.08 -32.66
C ALA A 142 -11.71 3.59 -32.48
N ALA A 143 -11.47 2.59 -31.61
CA ALA A 143 -10.12 2.12 -31.30
C ALA A 143 -10.09 0.61 -30.97
N PRO A 144 -9.03 -0.10 -31.41
CA PRO A 144 -8.80 -1.49 -31.01
C PRO A 144 -8.40 -1.58 -29.53
N ASN A 145 -8.44 -2.79 -28.98
CA ASN A 145 -7.92 -3.06 -27.64
C ASN A 145 -6.44 -2.66 -27.54
N GLU A 146 -6.13 -1.86 -26.55
CA GLU A 146 -4.77 -1.50 -26.17
C GLU A 146 -4.45 -2.06 -24.77
N LYS A 147 -3.42 -2.89 -24.69
CA LYS A 147 -2.96 -3.44 -23.41
C LYS A 147 -2.25 -2.36 -22.58
N THR A 148 -2.37 -2.50 -21.28
CA THR A 148 -1.58 -1.67 -20.33
C THR A 148 -0.08 -1.87 -20.55
N SER A 149 0.68 -0.81 -20.41
CA SER A 149 2.13 -0.79 -20.60
C SER A 149 2.86 -0.15 -19.43
N ILE A 150 4.16 -0.44 -19.34
CA ILE A 150 5.04 0.20 -18.34
C ILE A 150 5.09 1.73 -18.50
N TYR A 151 4.93 2.23 -19.73
CA TYR A 151 4.92 3.67 -20.00
C TYR A 151 3.70 4.36 -19.41
N GLN A 152 2.55 3.69 -19.40
CA GLN A 152 1.34 4.21 -18.74
C GLN A 152 1.51 4.25 -17.23
N LEU A 153 2.06 3.18 -16.63
CA LEU A 153 2.35 3.18 -15.19
C LEU A 153 3.32 4.30 -14.84
N LYS A 154 4.39 4.48 -15.64
CA LYS A 154 5.35 5.56 -15.48
C LYS A 154 4.66 6.94 -15.54
N ALA A 155 3.78 7.16 -16.50
CA ALA A 155 3.05 8.42 -16.64
C ALA A 155 2.20 8.73 -15.40
N TYR A 156 1.52 7.73 -14.82
CA TYR A 156 0.77 7.91 -13.58
C TYR A 156 1.68 8.26 -12.40
N VAL A 157 2.83 7.58 -12.27
CA VAL A 157 3.83 7.90 -11.23
C VAL A 157 4.37 9.32 -11.40
N GLU A 158 4.76 9.71 -12.62
CA GLU A 158 5.24 11.06 -12.91
C GLU A 158 4.19 12.14 -12.62
N ASN A 159 2.91 11.86 -12.91
CA ASN A 159 1.81 12.76 -12.57
C ASN A 159 1.65 12.93 -11.06
N VAL A 160 1.76 11.85 -10.27
CA VAL A 160 1.72 11.92 -8.81
C VAL A 160 2.90 12.74 -8.29
N LEU A 161 4.13 12.45 -8.75
CA LEU A 161 5.32 13.19 -8.34
C LEU A 161 5.23 14.69 -8.70
N SER A 162 4.75 15.01 -9.89
CA SER A 162 4.53 16.40 -10.34
C SER A 162 3.48 17.13 -9.49
N ARG A 163 2.50 16.41 -8.94
CA ARG A 163 1.49 16.98 -8.04
C ARG A 163 2.05 17.31 -6.66
N LEU A 164 3.04 16.55 -6.23
CA LEU A 164 3.68 16.73 -4.92
C LEU A 164 4.78 17.82 -4.93
N GLY A 165 5.28 18.25 -6.08
CA GLY A 165 6.26 19.33 -6.29
C GLY A 165 7.54 18.82 -6.91
#